data_f6d598a86d4fb160222de2d89521295b
#
_entry.id   f6d598a86d4fb160222de2d89521295b
#
_cell.length_a   1.000
_cell.length_b   1.000
_cell.length_c   1.000
_cell.angle_alpha   90.00
_cell.angle_beta   90.00
_cell.angle_gamma   90.00
#
_symmetry.space_group_name_H-M   'P 1'
#
loop_
_entity.id
_entity.type
_entity.pdbx_description
1 polymer ?
#
loop_
_entity_poly.entity_id
_entity_poly.type
_entity_poly.pdbx_seq_one_letter_code
_entity_poly.pdbx_strand_id
1 'polypeptide(L)'
;PEFLFVAPTFRSQYDVSIPEDIIEELGRIYGYDNIPETGPSPAVQSIPRNDRRNLERLLKQAFRSHGFYETMNYSFCSEAENEPFGGPGLKILNPVNASQGRMRLSQIPGIIKQGALNQNRFDSVRLLELGRVFDPGKTSNKDPEKNLPLEKNRISILSISDEDRRSAFDEFLEVRNTLETFLSGLNVSFYMQIPTAKQFYLHPG
;
A
#
# COMPACT_ATOMS: atom_id res chain seq x y z
N PRO A 1 3.87 -5.03 48.63
CA PRO A 1 2.44 -5.21 48.83
C PRO A 1 1.82 -5.51 47.48
N GLU A 2 0.96 -6.52 47.43
CA GLU A 2 0.14 -6.84 46.25
C GLU A 2 -1.24 -6.22 46.48
N PHE A 3 -1.81 -5.63 45.40
CA PHE A 3 -3.17 -5.10 45.46
C PHE A 3 -4.04 -5.94 44.53
N LEU A 4 -5.21 -6.30 45.01
CA LEU A 4 -6.23 -6.98 44.23
C LEU A 4 -7.28 -5.96 43.81
N PHE A 5 -7.43 -5.78 42.50
CA PHE A 5 -8.47 -4.93 41.90
C PHE A 5 -9.55 -5.81 41.29
N VAL A 6 -10.80 -5.47 41.54
CA VAL A 6 -11.97 -6.12 40.94
C VAL A 6 -12.73 -5.04 40.18
N ALA A 7 -12.64 -5.07 38.87
CA ALA A 7 -13.40 -4.15 38.01
C ALA A 7 -14.90 -4.50 38.08
N PRO A 8 -15.81 -3.53 38.25
CA PRO A 8 -17.25 -3.78 38.19
C PRO A 8 -17.62 -4.34 36.79
N THR A 9 -18.66 -5.19 36.80
CA THR A 9 -19.07 -5.88 35.54
C THR A 9 -19.42 -4.96 34.37
N PHE A 10 -19.90 -3.75 34.68
CA PHE A 10 -20.21 -2.76 33.63
C PHE A 10 -18.97 -2.05 33.04
N ARG A 11 -17.78 -2.20 33.67
CA ARG A 11 -16.51 -1.66 33.17
C ARG A 11 -15.54 -2.73 32.71
N SER A 12 -15.58 -3.94 33.24
CA SER A 12 -14.58 -4.99 33.06
C SER A 12 -14.45 -5.49 31.62
N GLN A 13 -15.45 -5.31 30.79
CA GLN A 13 -15.50 -5.90 29.45
C GLN A 13 -14.95 -4.98 28.33
N TYR A 14 -15.01 -3.66 28.52
CA TYR A 14 -14.70 -2.70 27.46
C TYR A 14 -13.83 -1.53 27.90
N ASP A 15 -13.54 -1.39 29.19
CA ASP A 15 -12.96 -0.21 29.76
C ASP A 15 -11.77 -0.52 30.67
N VAL A 16 -11.93 -1.41 31.64
CA VAL A 16 -10.86 -1.78 32.59
C VAL A 16 -10.57 -3.26 32.44
N SER A 17 -9.56 -3.61 31.65
CA SER A 17 -9.23 -5.01 31.31
C SER A 17 -7.75 -5.38 31.53
N ILE A 18 -6.88 -4.40 31.57
CA ILE A 18 -5.44 -4.57 31.74
C ILE A 18 -4.92 -3.72 32.91
N PRO A 19 -3.74 -4.03 33.46
CA PRO A 19 -3.17 -3.25 34.58
C PRO A 19 -2.99 -1.76 34.28
N GLU A 20 -2.71 -1.41 33.04
CA GLU A 20 -2.51 -0.03 32.59
C GLU A 20 -3.79 0.81 32.73
N ASP A 21 -4.96 0.21 32.57
CA ASP A 21 -6.26 0.89 32.76
C ASP A 21 -6.43 1.30 34.23
N ILE A 22 -5.97 0.46 35.17
CA ILE A 22 -5.97 0.80 36.60
C ILE A 22 -4.99 1.92 36.92
N ILE A 23 -3.82 1.93 36.26
CA ILE A 23 -2.82 3.01 36.40
C ILE A 23 -3.41 4.33 35.92
N GLU A 24 -4.18 4.30 34.83
CA GLU A 24 -4.88 5.49 34.31
C GLU A 24 -5.89 6.03 35.34
N GLU A 25 -6.72 5.17 35.91
CA GLU A 25 -7.68 5.57 36.96
C GLU A 25 -7.00 6.23 38.15
N LEU A 26 -5.90 5.66 38.63
CA LEU A 26 -5.11 6.22 39.70
C LEU A 26 -4.48 7.57 39.32
N GLY A 27 -3.96 7.65 38.12
CA GLY A 27 -3.37 8.88 37.56
C GLY A 27 -4.38 10.02 37.48
N ARG A 28 -5.62 9.73 37.09
CA ARG A 28 -6.71 10.74 37.06
C ARG A 28 -7.06 11.28 38.44
N ILE A 29 -7.12 10.37 39.44
CA ILE A 29 -7.44 10.76 40.83
C ILE A 29 -6.28 11.52 41.46
N TYR A 30 -5.05 11.09 41.22
CA TYR A 30 -3.84 11.76 41.71
C TYR A 30 -3.63 13.12 41.07
N GLY A 31 -4.09 13.29 39.83
CA GLY A 31 -3.88 14.45 38.96
C GLY A 31 -2.59 14.33 38.16
N TYR A 32 -2.72 14.35 36.83
CA TYR A 32 -1.56 14.25 35.93
C TYR A 32 -0.55 15.37 36.14
N ASP A 33 -0.99 16.55 36.51
CA ASP A 33 -0.11 17.71 36.82
C ASP A 33 0.83 17.47 38.02
N ASN A 34 0.51 16.49 38.88
CA ASN A 34 1.35 16.10 40.00
C ASN A 34 2.42 15.07 39.62
N ILE A 35 2.37 14.54 38.40
CA ILE A 35 3.33 13.56 37.88
C ILE A 35 4.48 14.34 37.21
N PRO A 36 5.73 14.23 37.69
CA PRO A 36 6.83 14.93 37.07
C PRO A 36 7.07 14.44 35.63
N GLU A 37 7.19 15.39 34.72
CA GLU A 37 7.56 15.10 33.33
C GLU A 37 9.01 14.61 33.29
N THR A 38 9.22 13.37 32.93
CA THR A 38 10.55 12.82 32.70
C THR A 38 10.67 12.44 31.22
N GLY A 39 11.57 13.12 30.52
CA GLY A 39 11.89 12.77 29.13
C GLY A 39 12.43 11.34 29.06
N PRO A 40 11.97 10.51 28.11
CA PRO A 40 12.55 9.19 27.90
C PRO A 40 14.04 9.33 27.57
N SER A 41 14.89 8.54 28.23
CA SER A 41 16.33 8.45 27.94
C SER A 41 16.63 7.12 27.27
N PRO A 42 16.26 6.94 25.97
CA PRO A 42 16.54 5.71 25.26
C PRO A 42 18.04 5.58 25.01
N ALA A 43 18.54 4.34 25.07
CA ALA A 43 19.89 4.06 24.61
C ALA A 43 20.01 4.46 23.13
N VAL A 44 21.01 5.26 22.80
CA VAL A 44 21.31 5.63 21.41
C VAL A 44 21.84 4.38 20.70
N GLN A 45 21.02 3.81 19.85
CA GLN A 45 21.38 2.67 19.01
C GLN A 45 21.29 3.08 17.55
N SER A 46 22.23 2.58 16.75
CA SER A 46 22.17 2.75 15.30
C SER A 46 20.90 2.06 14.76
N ILE A 47 20.07 2.82 14.06
CA ILE A 47 18.87 2.27 13.43
C ILE A 47 19.32 1.31 12.34
N PRO A 48 18.86 0.04 12.33
CA PRO A 48 19.21 -0.91 11.30
C PRO A 48 18.72 -0.41 9.93
N ARG A 49 19.59 -0.55 8.95
CA ARG A 49 19.27 -0.18 7.56
C ARG A 49 18.13 -1.05 7.03
N ASN A 50 17.10 -0.40 6.50
CA ASN A 50 16.00 -1.08 5.81
C ASN A 50 16.25 -1.00 4.28
N ASP A 51 16.87 -2.03 3.72
CA ASP A 51 17.25 -2.07 2.30
C ASP A 51 16.04 -2.04 1.37
N ARG A 52 14.92 -2.65 1.77
CA ARG A 52 13.67 -2.59 1.01
C ARG A 52 13.17 -1.15 0.89
N ARG A 53 13.13 -0.41 2.00
CA ARG A 53 12.70 1.00 2.02
C ARG A 53 13.62 1.88 1.17
N ASN A 54 14.93 1.59 1.19
CA ASN A 54 15.88 2.29 0.35
C ASN A 54 15.65 2.00 -1.13
N LEU A 55 15.40 0.75 -1.49
CA LEU A 55 15.07 0.35 -2.87
C LEU A 55 13.79 1.05 -3.36
N GLU A 56 12.72 1.03 -2.56
CA GLU A 56 11.46 1.72 -2.87
C GLU A 56 11.69 3.23 -3.10
N ARG A 57 12.49 3.87 -2.26
CA ARG A 57 12.84 5.29 -2.39
C ARG A 57 13.63 5.57 -3.66
N LEU A 58 14.63 4.76 -3.98
CA LEU A 58 15.45 4.92 -5.18
C LEU A 58 14.61 4.73 -6.44
N LEU A 59 13.71 3.76 -6.46
CA LEU A 59 12.79 3.52 -7.57
C LEU A 59 11.87 4.74 -7.79
N LYS A 60 11.24 5.24 -6.74
CA LYS A 60 10.40 6.44 -6.82
C LYS A 60 11.20 7.64 -7.33
N GLN A 61 12.43 7.81 -6.86
CA GLN A 61 13.30 8.90 -7.30
C GLN A 61 13.65 8.77 -8.78
N ALA A 62 13.95 7.57 -9.28
CA ALA A 62 14.24 7.32 -10.68
C ALA A 62 13.06 7.72 -11.59
N PHE A 63 11.84 7.30 -11.27
CA PHE A 63 10.67 7.69 -12.06
C PHE A 63 10.31 9.18 -11.91
N ARG A 64 10.46 9.72 -10.70
CA ARG A 64 10.23 11.15 -10.47
C ARG A 64 11.15 12.04 -11.32
N SER A 65 12.43 11.67 -11.51
CA SER A 65 13.37 12.42 -12.38
C SER A 65 12.97 12.39 -13.86
N HIS A 66 12.08 11.48 -14.27
CA HIS A 66 11.49 11.38 -15.61
C HIS A 66 10.05 11.95 -15.67
N GLY A 67 9.65 12.77 -14.69
CA GLY A 67 8.37 13.46 -14.69
C GLY A 67 7.17 12.64 -14.23
N PHE A 68 7.38 11.49 -13.57
CA PHE A 68 6.29 10.73 -13.00
C PHE A 68 5.89 11.27 -11.62
N TYR A 69 4.59 11.35 -11.36
CA TYR A 69 4.02 11.70 -10.08
C TYR A 69 3.57 10.44 -9.33
N GLU A 70 3.94 10.37 -8.06
CA GLU A 70 3.48 9.28 -7.20
C GLU A 70 2.00 9.48 -6.88
N THR A 71 1.22 8.42 -7.02
CA THR A 71 -0.17 8.34 -6.57
C THR A 71 -0.34 7.22 -5.55
N MET A 72 -1.29 7.40 -4.65
CA MET A 72 -1.72 6.40 -3.68
C MET A 72 -3.22 6.23 -3.78
N ASN A 73 -3.63 5.06 -4.26
CA ASN A 73 -5.03 4.69 -4.35
C ASN A 73 -5.44 3.79 -3.20
N TYR A 74 -6.73 3.78 -2.88
CA TYR A 74 -7.27 2.87 -1.87
C TYR A 74 -7.00 1.40 -2.23
N SER A 75 -6.70 0.61 -1.21
CA SER A 75 -6.60 -0.85 -1.36
C SER A 75 -7.96 -1.53 -1.49
N PHE A 76 -9.03 -0.77 -1.30
CA PHE A 76 -10.41 -1.21 -1.39
C PHE A 76 -10.97 -0.89 -2.78
N CYS A 77 -11.71 -1.84 -3.34
CA CYS A 77 -12.29 -1.73 -4.67
C CYS A 77 -13.63 -2.48 -4.75
N SER A 78 -14.29 -2.36 -5.88
CA SER A 78 -15.47 -3.16 -6.20
C SER A 78 -15.09 -4.54 -6.72
N GLU A 79 -16.03 -5.47 -6.71
CA GLU A 79 -15.88 -6.78 -7.31
C GLU A 79 -15.61 -6.70 -8.82
N ALA A 80 -16.35 -5.84 -9.51
CA ALA A 80 -16.19 -5.62 -10.95
C ALA A 80 -14.78 -5.15 -11.34
N GLU A 81 -14.11 -4.38 -10.49
CA GLU A 81 -12.73 -3.95 -10.73
C GLU A 81 -11.71 -5.07 -10.58
N ASN A 82 -12.01 -6.08 -9.78
CA ASN A 82 -11.14 -7.23 -9.56
C ASN A 82 -11.34 -8.36 -10.58
N GLU A 83 -12.55 -8.53 -11.12
CA GLU A 83 -12.89 -9.63 -12.04
C GLU A 83 -11.86 -9.86 -13.16
N PRO A 84 -11.36 -8.81 -13.84
CA PRO A 84 -10.36 -8.99 -14.88
C PRO A 84 -9.01 -9.51 -14.37
N PHE A 85 -8.77 -9.46 -13.08
CA PHE A 85 -7.48 -9.81 -12.45
C PHE A 85 -7.51 -11.12 -11.67
N GLY A 86 -8.53 -11.94 -11.86
CA GLY A 86 -8.60 -13.29 -11.31
C GLY A 86 -9.72 -13.52 -10.31
N GLY A 87 -10.79 -12.73 -10.38
CA GLY A 87 -12.01 -12.93 -9.61
C GLY A 87 -12.30 -11.82 -8.59
N PRO A 88 -13.27 -12.02 -7.69
CA PRO A 88 -13.81 -10.94 -6.85
C PRO A 88 -12.85 -10.37 -5.81
N GLY A 89 -11.76 -11.07 -5.50
CA GLY A 89 -10.86 -10.70 -4.43
C GLY A 89 -11.41 -10.97 -3.02
N LEU A 90 -10.64 -10.63 -2.00
CA LEU A 90 -11.00 -10.82 -0.59
C LEU A 90 -12.16 -9.89 -0.19
N LYS A 91 -13.18 -10.47 0.43
CA LYS A 91 -14.34 -9.71 0.92
C LYS A 91 -14.03 -9.02 2.26
N ILE A 92 -14.43 -7.77 2.36
CA ILE A 92 -14.41 -7.00 3.61
C ILE A 92 -15.75 -7.24 4.32
N LEU A 93 -15.70 -7.60 5.60
CA LEU A 93 -16.90 -7.96 6.36
C LEU A 93 -17.84 -6.77 6.57
N ASN A 94 -17.29 -5.60 6.87
CA ASN A 94 -18.04 -4.39 7.17
C ASN A 94 -17.45 -3.18 6.40
N PRO A 95 -17.63 -3.15 5.06
CA PRO A 95 -17.10 -2.05 4.26
C PRO A 95 -17.86 -0.76 4.54
N VAL A 96 -17.14 0.36 4.52
CA VAL A 96 -17.74 1.70 4.68
C VAL A 96 -18.66 2.04 3.50
N ASN A 97 -18.32 1.52 2.32
CA ASN A 97 -19.09 1.73 1.09
C ASN A 97 -19.19 0.41 0.32
N ALA A 98 -20.36 0.11 -0.24
CA ALA A 98 -20.60 -1.10 -1.03
C ALA A 98 -19.68 -1.21 -2.26
N SER A 99 -19.31 -0.09 -2.88
CA SER A 99 -18.35 -0.06 -4.00
C SER A 99 -16.89 -0.32 -3.58
N GLN A 100 -16.60 -0.47 -2.29
CA GLN A 100 -15.28 -0.73 -1.71
C GLN A 100 -15.29 -2.01 -0.85
N GLY A 101 -16.12 -2.97 -1.21
CA GLY A 101 -16.33 -4.20 -0.45
C GLY A 101 -15.26 -5.27 -0.64
N ARG A 102 -14.24 -5.04 -1.43
CA ARG A 102 -13.18 -6.00 -1.76
C ARG A 102 -11.79 -5.41 -1.60
N MET A 103 -10.81 -6.29 -1.32
CA MET A 103 -9.40 -5.93 -1.42
C MET A 103 -8.93 -6.07 -2.87
N ARG A 104 -8.13 -5.11 -3.36
CA ARG A 104 -7.65 -5.09 -4.75
C ARG A 104 -6.69 -6.23 -5.06
N LEU A 105 -6.90 -6.87 -6.21
CA LEU A 105 -5.98 -7.84 -6.79
C LEU A 105 -4.90 -7.16 -7.66
N SER A 106 -5.21 -5.96 -8.16
CA SER A 106 -4.33 -5.15 -9.00
C SER A 106 -4.46 -3.67 -8.66
N GLN A 107 -3.41 -2.90 -8.94
CA GLN A 107 -3.42 -1.44 -8.86
C GLN A 107 -3.93 -0.78 -10.15
N ILE A 108 -4.00 -1.54 -11.25
CA ILE A 108 -4.33 -1.02 -12.58
C ILE A 108 -5.67 -0.26 -12.61
N PRO A 109 -6.78 -0.77 -12.04
CA PRO A 109 -8.03 -0.03 -12.04
C PRO A 109 -7.92 1.35 -11.36
N GLY A 110 -7.22 1.40 -10.24
CA GLY A 110 -7.02 2.64 -9.48
C GLY A 110 -6.20 3.67 -10.25
N ILE A 111 -5.06 3.26 -10.80
CA ILE A 111 -4.18 4.19 -11.52
C ILE A 111 -4.81 4.68 -12.83
N ILE A 112 -5.58 3.84 -13.54
CA ILE A 112 -6.33 4.24 -14.74
C ILE A 112 -7.40 5.29 -14.37
N LYS A 113 -8.15 5.11 -13.28
CA LYS A 113 -9.10 6.11 -12.81
C LYS A 113 -8.44 7.46 -12.54
N GLN A 114 -7.27 7.44 -11.90
CA GLN A 114 -6.51 8.68 -11.66
C GLN A 114 -6.03 9.30 -12.96
N GLY A 115 -5.57 8.51 -13.92
CA GLY A 115 -5.22 8.99 -15.26
C GLY A 115 -6.41 9.66 -15.95
N ALA A 116 -7.55 9.00 -15.97
CA ALA A 116 -8.79 9.52 -16.58
C ALA A 116 -9.28 10.84 -15.94
N LEU A 117 -9.11 11.00 -14.63
CA LEU A 117 -9.46 12.25 -13.95
C LEU A 117 -8.52 13.42 -14.31
N ASN A 118 -7.27 13.12 -14.62
CA ASN A 118 -6.24 14.13 -14.86
C ASN A 118 -6.07 14.47 -16.33
N GLN A 119 -6.34 13.55 -17.29
CA GLN A 119 -6.14 13.77 -18.72
C GLN A 119 -6.93 14.96 -19.28
N ASN A 120 -8.04 15.35 -18.66
CA ASN A 120 -8.81 16.53 -19.09
C ASN A 120 -8.19 17.86 -18.64
N ARG A 121 -7.14 17.83 -17.82
CA ARG A 121 -6.49 19.01 -17.24
C ARG A 121 -5.04 19.16 -17.67
N PHE A 122 -4.42 18.07 -18.08
CA PHE A 122 -3.00 18.01 -18.41
C PHE A 122 -2.80 17.29 -19.74
N ASP A 123 -1.99 17.85 -20.60
CA ASP A 123 -1.64 17.28 -21.91
C ASP A 123 -0.84 15.97 -21.82
N SER A 124 -0.16 15.77 -20.70
CA SER A 124 0.57 14.53 -20.38
C SER A 124 0.35 14.18 -18.92
N VAL A 125 -0.01 12.93 -18.67
CA VAL A 125 -0.23 12.41 -17.32
C VAL A 125 0.67 11.20 -17.12
N ARG A 126 1.63 11.32 -16.21
CA ARG A 126 2.58 10.26 -15.86
C ARG A 126 2.47 9.93 -14.39
N LEU A 127 1.95 8.75 -14.08
CA LEU A 127 1.67 8.32 -12.72
C LEU A 127 2.47 7.07 -12.38
N LEU A 128 2.88 7.01 -11.13
CA LEU A 128 3.55 5.88 -10.49
C LEU A 128 2.81 5.52 -9.22
N GLU A 129 2.46 4.26 -9.03
CA GLU A 129 1.95 3.74 -7.76
C GLU A 129 2.82 2.59 -7.29
N LEU A 130 3.37 2.72 -6.07
CA LEU A 130 4.00 1.64 -5.34
C LEU A 130 3.12 1.26 -4.16
N GLY A 131 2.52 0.08 -4.18
CA GLY A 131 1.57 -0.34 -3.16
C GLY A 131 1.38 -1.84 -3.10
N ARG A 132 0.46 -2.26 -2.23
CA ARG A 132 0.16 -3.67 -2.01
C ARG A 132 -1.04 -4.13 -2.80
N VAL A 133 -1.00 -5.38 -3.20
CA VAL A 133 -2.14 -6.16 -3.69
C VAL A 133 -2.28 -7.42 -2.85
N PHE A 134 -3.47 -8.00 -2.82
CA PHE A 134 -3.84 -9.05 -1.86
C PHE A 134 -4.26 -10.30 -2.61
N ASP A 135 -3.56 -11.41 -2.37
CA ASP A 135 -3.82 -12.70 -3.02
C ASP A 135 -4.81 -13.52 -2.17
N PRO A 136 -6.05 -13.77 -2.64
CA PRO A 136 -7.06 -14.47 -1.85
C PRO A 136 -6.78 -15.96 -1.67
N GLY A 137 -5.97 -16.56 -2.54
CA GLY A 137 -5.66 -18.00 -2.51
C GLY A 137 -4.46 -18.36 -1.66
N LYS A 138 -3.79 -17.40 -1.03
CA LYS A 138 -2.54 -17.63 -0.29
C LYS A 138 -2.54 -16.89 1.03
N THR A 139 -1.98 -17.54 2.03
CA THR A 139 -1.77 -16.96 3.36
C THR A 139 -0.30 -16.60 3.56
N SER A 140 -0.05 -15.50 4.28
CA SER A 140 1.30 -15.03 4.58
C SER A 140 1.91 -15.70 5.80
N ASN A 141 1.09 -16.34 6.63
CA ASN A 141 1.50 -16.90 7.91
C ASN A 141 1.63 -18.41 7.89
N LYS A 142 2.69 -18.88 8.57
CA LYS A 142 2.85 -20.27 8.96
C LYS A 142 1.93 -20.66 10.13
N ASP A 143 1.29 -19.68 10.77
CA ASP A 143 0.38 -19.86 11.90
C ASP A 143 -1.07 -19.91 11.37
N PRO A 144 -1.76 -21.06 11.49
CA PRO A 144 -3.13 -21.23 11.01
C PRO A 144 -4.15 -20.32 11.68
N GLU A 145 -3.89 -19.85 12.91
CA GLU A 145 -4.78 -18.95 13.65
C GLU A 145 -4.74 -17.51 13.14
N LYS A 146 -3.67 -17.14 12.43
CA LYS A 146 -3.48 -15.81 11.85
C LYS A 146 -3.57 -15.84 10.33
N ASN A 147 -4.66 -16.34 9.79
CA ASN A 147 -4.91 -16.48 8.34
C ASN A 147 -4.95 -15.11 7.63
N LEU A 148 -3.82 -14.39 7.64
CA LEU A 148 -3.68 -13.14 6.90
C LEU A 148 -3.41 -13.44 5.42
N PRO A 149 -4.02 -12.70 4.50
CA PRO A 149 -3.78 -12.88 3.08
C PRO A 149 -2.33 -12.57 2.71
N LEU A 150 -1.84 -13.20 1.65
CA LEU A 150 -0.53 -12.87 1.12
C LEU A 150 -0.57 -11.48 0.47
N GLU A 151 0.15 -10.55 1.07
CA GLU A 151 0.36 -9.22 0.52
C GLU A 151 1.58 -9.20 -0.39
N LYS A 152 1.42 -8.68 -1.59
CA LYS A 152 2.52 -8.49 -2.55
C LYS A 152 2.69 -7.02 -2.87
N ASN A 153 3.90 -6.51 -2.75
CA ASN A 153 4.22 -5.19 -3.28
C ASN A 153 4.25 -5.24 -4.81
N ARG A 154 3.64 -4.26 -5.41
CA ARG A 154 3.60 -4.06 -6.86
C ARG A 154 3.94 -2.61 -7.17
N ILE A 155 4.48 -2.43 -8.35
CA ILE A 155 4.61 -1.13 -8.98
C ILE A 155 3.70 -1.11 -10.19
N SER A 156 2.96 -0.03 -10.34
CA SER A 156 2.16 0.26 -11.53
C SER A 156 2.56 1.62 -12.06
N ILE A 157 2.69 1.70 -13.37
CA ILE A 157 3.12 2.89 -14.08
C ILE A 157 2.07 3.16 -15.17
N LEU A 158 1.64 4.41 -15.25
CA LEU A 158 0.73 4.88 -16.29
C LEU A 158 1.34 6.10 -16.96
N SER A 159 1.38 6.10 -18.27
CA SER A 159 1.70 7.27 -19.07
C SER A 159 0.58 7.49 -20.09
N ILE A 160 0.08 8.71 -20.14
CA ILE A 160 -0.93 9.17 -21.10
C ILE A 160 -0.36 10.42 -21.74
N SER A 161 -0.33 10.45 -23.07
CA SER A 161 0.06 11.63 -23.87
C SER A 161 -0.94 11.81 -24.99
N ASP A 162 -0.99 13.02 -25.53
CA ASP A 162 -1.68 13.29 -26.77
C ASP A 162 -0.91 12.64 -27.95
N GLU A 163 -1.60 11.88 -28.80
CA GLU A 163 -1.02 11.20 -29.95
C GLU A 163 -0.33 12.16 -30.92
N ASP A 164 -0.83 13.39 -31.05
CA ASP A 164 -0.23 14.43 -31.87
C ASP A 164 1.14 14.90 -31.35
N ARG A 165 1.41 14.68 -30.06
CA ARG A 165 2.68 15.09 -29.42
C ARG A 165 3.67 13.95 -29.28
N ARG A 166 3.19 12.74 -28.99
CA ARG A 166 4.04 11.60 -28.75
C ARG A 166 3.27 10.29 -28.95
N SER A 167 3.85 9.35 -29.69
CA SER A 167 3.24 8.05 -29.89
C SER A 167 3.21 7.23 -28.58
N ALA A 168 2.22 6.36 -28.45
CA ALA A 168 2.14 5.41 -27.34
C ALA A 168 3.39 4.52 -27.25
N PHE A 169 4.01 4.23 -28.40
CA PHE A 169 5.25 3.44 -28.46
C PHE A 169 6.43 4.19 -27.85
N ASP A 170 6.57 5.51 -28.12
CA ASP A 170 7.63 6.32 -27.54
C ASP A 170 7.49 6.45 -26.01
N GLU A 171 6.24 6.60 -25.52
CA GLU A 171 5.96 6.59 -24.08
C GLU A 171 6.33 5.24 -23.44
N PHE A 172 5.99 4.15 -24.09
CA PHE A 172 6.37 2.80 -23.65
C PHE A 172 7.90 2.65 -23.58
N LEU A 173 8.61 3.09 -24.62
CA LEU A 173 10.08 3.03 -24.65
C LEU A 173 10.71 3.85 -23.52
N GLU A 174 10.17 5.02 -23.21
CA GLU A 174 10.69 5.84 -22.12
C GLU A 174 10.50 5.17 -20.74
N VAL A 175 9.29 4.64 -20.48
CA VAL A 175 9.02 3.88 -19.25
C VAL A 175 9.96 2.68 -19.15
N ARG A 176 10.10 1.94 -20.25
CA ARG A 176 11.00 0.79 -20.33
C ARG A 176 12.44 1.19 -20.05
N ASN A 177 12.97 2.20 -20.74
CA ASN A 177 14.36 2.65 -20.59
C ASN A 177 14.63 3.14 -19.15
N THR A 178 13.68 3.83 -18.54
CA THR A 178 13.78 4.26 -17.13
C THR A 178 13.93 3.06 -16.21
N LEU A 179 13.10 2.04 -16.40
CA LEU A 179 13.14 0.82 -15.61
C LEU A 179 14.43 0.02 -15.84
N GLU A 180 14.85 -0.13 -17.12
CA GLU A 180 16.09 -0.81 -17.50
C GLU A 180 17.31 -0.15 -16.88
N THR A 181 17.40 1.17 -16.97
CA THR A 181 18.50 1.94 -16.37
C THR A 181 18.55 1.77 -14.87
N PHE A 182 17.40 1.84 -14.21
CA PHE A 182 17.29 1.64 -12.77
C PHE A 182 17.75 0.23 -12.35
N LEU A 183 17.25 -0.82 -13.00
CA LEU A 183 17.59 -2.21 -12.69
C LEU A 183 19.06 -2.54 -12.97
N SER A 184 19.57 -2.03 -14.08
CA SER A 184 20.99 -2.18 -14.42
C SER A 184 21.91 -1.52 -13.39
N GLY A 185 21.53 -0.35 -12.87
CA GLY A 185 22.23 0.32 -11.77
C GLY A 185 22.26 -0.48 -10.46
N LEU A 186 21.36 -1.44 -10.30
CA LEU A 186 21.30 -2.38 -9.18
C LEU A 186 21.96 -3.73 -9.48
N ASN A 187 22.59 -3.92 -10.66
CA ASN A 187 23.08 -5.20 -11.16
C ASN A 187 21.99 -6.30 -11.22
N VAL A 188 20.74 -5.90 -11.52
CA VAL A 188 19.61 -6.82 -11.69
C VAL A 188 19.39 -7.05 -13.17
N SER A 189 19.55 -8.29 -13.62
CA SER A 189 19.17 -8.70 -14.97
C SER A 189 17.65 -8.91 -15.03
N PHE A 190 17.02 -8.44 -16.09
CA PHE A 190 15.61 -8.66 -16.31
C PHE A 190 15.37 -9.01 -17.79
N TYR A 191 14.25 -9.63 -18.07
CA TYR A 191 13.79 -9.88 -19.42
C TYR A 191 12.30 -9.52 -19.50
N MET A 192 11.92 -9.02 -20.66
CA MET A 192 10.52 -8.76 -20.95
C MET A 192 9.91 -10.00 -21.61
N GLN A 193 8.74 -10.39 -21.13
CA GLN A 193 7.98 -11.49 -21.71
C GLN A 193 6.70 -10.93 -22.32
N ILE A 194 6.47 -11.25 -23.58
CA ILE A 194 5.18 -10.97 -24.22
C ILE A 194 4.17 -11.97 -23.65
N PRO A 195 3.01 -11.52 -23.13
CA PRO A 195 1.99 -12.43 -22.64
C PRO A 195 1.54 -13.39 -23.73
N THR A 196 1.53 -14.69 -23.44
CA THR A 196 1.05 -15.71 -24.38
C THR A 196 -0.47 -15.77 -24.43
N ALA A 197 -1.15 -15.27 -23.40
CA ALA A 197 -2.61 -15.18 -23.32
C ALA A 197 -3.07 -13.74 -23.55
N LYS A 198 -4.10 -13.57 -24.37
CA LYS A 198 -4.72 -12.27 -24.62
C LYS A 198 -5.36 -11.77 -23.30
N GLN A 199 -4.79 -10.73 -22.72
CA GLN A 199 -5.37 -10.07 -21.56
C GLN A 199 -6.28 -8.95 -22.08
N PHE A 200 -7.52 -8.92 -21.58
CA PHE A 200 -8.57 -8.03 -22.12
C PHE A 200 -8.23 -6.52 -21.99
N TYR A 201 -7.34 -6.16 -21.09
CA TYR A 201 -6.87 -4.78 -20.87
C TYR A 201 -5.60 -4.43 -21.66
N LEU A 202 -5.07 -5.36 -22.46
CA LEU A 202 -3.96 -5.08 -23.36
C LEU A 202 -4.51 -4.86 -24.77
N HIS A 203 -4.00 -3.81 -25.42
CA HIS A 203 -4.27 -3.60 -26.84
C HIS A 203 -3.80 -4.83 -27.62
N PRO A 204 -4.59 -5.35 -28.57
CA PRO A 204 -4.26 -6.57 -29.30
C PRO A 204 -3.04 -6.49 -30.21
N GLY A 205 -2.25 -5.41 -30.15
CA GLY A 205 -1.01 -5.23 -30.90
C GLY A 205 -1.23 -4.83 -32.34
#